data_aff4e91831bb4db68f4d283c7a9ab2be
#
_entry.id   aff4e91831bb4db68f4d283c7a9ab2be
#
_cell.length_a   1.000
_cell.length_b   1.000
_cell.length_c   1.000
_cell.angle_alpha   90.00
_cell.angle_beta   90.00
_cell.angle_gamma   90.00
#
_symmetry.space_group_name_H-M   'P 1'
#
loop_
_entity.id
_entity.type
_entity.pdbx_description
1 polymer ?
#
loop_
_entity_poly.entity_id
_entity_poly.type
_entity_poly.pdbx_seq_one_letter_code
_entity_poly.pdbx_strand_id
1 'polypeptide(L)'
;MKNPRYLRLADTMSAAIREGRLAPGTKLPTHRAFAEQCNVALATATRIYKELERRGEVVGEAGRGTFVRDLGLPPTLGVHQTDAEGLIDLVFNMPGDAGDAEILRAGLRRLSSAGDLEAMLRYQPHGGRTHERRIIADSLTPVLGSVPPENLLITSGGQHGLATIAFGLFQRGDAIAADTLTYPGFKSVAALQGLDLIPVEGSDGVMDPDALDRQCRARRLRAVYLMPTVHNPLGSVMDEATRQRVVKVAQ
;
A
#
# COMPACT_ATOMS: atom_id res chain seq x y z
N MET A 1 26.32 -25.58 13.38
CA MET A 1 26.78 -24.53 14.34
C MET A 1 25.57 -24.05 15.14
N LYS A 2 25.64 -24.08 16.49
CA LYS A 2 24.51 -23.55 17.32
C LYS A 2 24.49 -22.03 17.22
N ASN A 3 23.34 -21.46 16.83
CA ASN A 3 23.15 -20.01 16.80
C ASN A 3 23.48 -19.38 18.17
N PRO A 4 24.18 -18.24 18.19
CA PRO A 4 24.50 -17.51 19.43
C PRO A 4 23.21 -17.21 20.24
N ARG A 5 23.33 -17.19 21.58
CA ARG A 5 22.19 -17.00 22.49
C ARG A 5 21.38 -15.73 22.18
N TYR A 6 22.05 -14.62 21.79
CA TYR A 6 21.36 -13.37 21.47
C TYR A 6 20.49 -13.49 20.22
N LEU A 7 20.93 -14.23 19.18
CA LEU A 7 20.12 -14.46 17.98
C LEU A 7 18.86 -15.27 18.28
N ARG A 8 18.96 -16.32 19.10
CA ARG A 8 17.80 -17.12 19.51
C ARG A 8 16.77 -16.30 20.27
N LEU A 9 17.20 -15.40 21.15
CA LEU A 9 16.30 -14.49 21.86
C LEU A 9 15.70 -13.44 20.91
N ALA A 10 16.45 -12.90 19.97
CA ALA A 10 15.92 -12.04 18.92
C ALA A 10 14.89 -12.79 18.07
N ASP A 11 15.16 -14.04 17.67
CA ASP A 11 14.22 -14.87 16.91
C ASP A 11 12.91 -15.15 17.68
N THR A 12 13.01 -15.35 19.00
CA THR A 12 11.83 -15.51 19.86
C THR A 12 10.98 -14.24 19.90
N MET A 13 11.60 -13.06 20.00
CA MET A 13 10.90 -11.78 19.96
C MET A 13 10.31 -11.52 18.58
N SER A 14 11.06 -11.78 17.51
CA SER A 14 10.56 -11.69 16.14
C SER A 14 9.33 -12.58 15.91
N ALA A 15 9.33 -13.79 16.47
CA ALA A 15 8.16 -14.67 16.43
C ALA A 15 6.96 -14.07 17.19
N ALA A 16 7.19 -13.51 18.39
CA ALA A 16 6.14 -12.87 19.18
C ALA A 16 5.52 -11.65 18.47
N ILE A 17 6.33 -10.87 17.75
CA ILE A 17 5.88 -9.74 16.94
C ILE A 17 5.05 -10.25 15.75
N ARG A 18 5.54 -11.23 15.01
CA ARG A 18 4.84 -11.80 13.83
C ARG A 18 3.52 -12.49 14.19
N GLU A 19 3.46 -13.13 15.34
CA GLU A 19 2.25 -13.81 15.86
C GLU A 19 1.27 -12.83 16.55
N GLY A 20 1.59 -11.53 16.59
CA GLY A 20 0.75 -10.49 17.18
C GLY A 20 0.75 -10.49 18.73
N ARG A 21 1.53 -11.33 19.41
CA ARG A 21 1.68 -11.31 20.87
C ARG A 21 2.34 -10.04 21.39
N LEU A 22 3.20 -9.42 20.55
CA LEU A 22 3.71 -8.06 20.71
C LEU A 22 3.14 -7.21 19.58
N ALA A 23 2.02 -6.54 19.83
CA ALA A 23 1.33 -5.74 18.83
C ALA A 23 2.15 -4.53 18.37
N PRO A 24 1.94 -4.02 17.15
CA PRO A 24 2.51 -2.74 16.71
C PRO A 24 2.25 -1.62 17.72
N GLY A 25 3.24 -0.75 17.93
CA GLY A 25 3.19 0.33 18.92
C GLY A 25 3.44 -0.11 20.37
N THR A 26 3.57 -1.42 20.64
CA THR A 26 3.91 -1.90 21.98
C THR A 26 5.28 -1.38 22.39
N LYS A 27 5.35 -0.70 23.56
CA LYS A 27 6.61 -0.27 24.15
C LYS A 27 7.33 -1.49 24.75
N LEU A 28 8.52 -1.77 24.25
CA LEU A 28 9.37 -2.82 24.81
C LEU A 28 9.99 -2.40 26.16
N PRO A 29 10.32 -3.36 27.04
CA PRO A 29 11.08 -3.09 28.27
C PRO A 29 12.37 -2.34 27.96
N THR A 30 12.89 -1.60 28.92
CA THR A 30 14.23 -1.02 28.79
C THR A 30 15.28 -2.12 28.67
N HIS A 31 16.41 -1.84 28.03
CA HIS A 31 17.49 -2.83 27.89
C HIS A 31 17.90 -3.46 29.25
N ARG A 32 17.85 -2.67 30.32
CA ARG A 32 18.17 -3.14 31.68
C ARG A 32 17.06 -4.09 32.18
N ALA A 33 15.81 -3.68 32.10
CA ALA A 33 14.68 -4.51 32.52
C ALA A 33 14.61 -5.82 31.70
N PHE A 34 14.84 -5.75 30.39
CA PHE A 34 14.89 -6.93 29.53
C PHE A 34 16.05 -7.88 29.87
N ALA A 35 17.22 -7.30 30.19
CA ALA A 35 18.37 -8.08 30.63
C ALA A 35 18.08 -8.87 31.90
N GLU A 36 17.42 -8.25 32.87
CA GLU A 36 16.96 -8.88 34.12
C GLU A 36 15.93 -9.97 33.85
N GLN A 37 14.88 -9.69 33.07
CA GLN A 37 13.82 -10.65 32.72
C GLN A 37 14.34 -11.91 32.02
N CYS A 38 15.30 -11.74 31.12
CA CYS A 38 15.87 -12.84 30.32
C CYS A 38 17.13 -13.46 30.93
N ASN A 39 17.57 -12.97 32.10
CA ASN A 39 18.81 -13.37 32.75
C ASN A 39 20.01 -13.37 31.76
N VAL A 40 20.26 -12.20 31.17
CA VAL A 40 21.38 -11.94 30.26
C VAL A 40 22.11 -10.66 30.64
N ALA A 41 23.36 -10.54 30.17
CA ALA A 41 24.10 -9.29 30.36
C ALA A 41 23.44 -8.12 29.59
N LEU A 42 23.54 -6.90 30.12
CA LEU A 42 23.02 -5.67 29.48
C LEU A 42 23.53 -5.51 28.03
N ALA A 43 24.81 -5.82 27.79
CA ALA A 43 25.40 -5.82 26.45
C ALA A 43 24.70 -6.80 25.49
N THR A 44 24.25 -7.95 26.02
CA THR A 44 23.49 -8.94 25.22
C THR A 44 22.09 -8.41 24.89
N ALA A 45 21.40 -7.81 25.85
CA ALA A 45 20.11 -7.15 25.61
C ALA A 45 20.23 -6.05 24.55
N THR A 46 21.24 -5.20 24.65
CA THR A 46 21.52 -4.17 23.64
C THR A 46 21.78 -4.77 22.26
N ARG A 47 22.48 -5.89 22.14
CA ARG A 47 22.67 -6.59 20.86
C ARG A 47 21.36 -7.14 20.29
N ILE A 48 20.48 -7.67 21.15
CA ILE A 48 19.17 -8.17 20.74
C ILE A 48 18.34 -7.03 20.14
N TYR A 49 18.24 -5.89 20.81
CA TYR A 49 17.49 -4.73 20.35
C TYR A 49 18.05 -4.17 19.03
N LYS A 50 19.38 -4.04 18.92
CA LYS A 50 20.02 -3.65 17.65
C LYS A 50 19.75 -4.63 16.51
N GLU A 51 19.68 -5.92 16.80
CA GLU A 51 19.34 -6.93 15.80
C GLU A 51 17.87 -6.82 15.35
N LEU A 52 16.93 -6.56 16.29
CA LEU A 52 15.53 -6.30 15.96
C LEU A 52 15.35 -4.99 15.16
N GLU A 53 16.10 -3.94 15.50
CA GLU A 53 16.15 -2.70 14.72
C GLU A 53 16.71 -2.95 13.30
N ARG A 54 17.79 -3.72 13.18
CA ARG A 54 18.36 -4.11 11.88
C ARG A 54 17.37 -4.90 11.02
N ARG A 55 16.52 -5.72 11.65
CA ARG A 55 15.44 -6.46 10.99
C ARG A 55 14.24 -5.53 10.65
N GLY A 56 14.23 -4.30 11.14
CA GLY A 56 13.14 -3.35 10.96
C GLY A 56 11.89 -3.67 11.77
N GLU A 57 11.99 -4.53 12.79
CA GLU A 57 10.87 -5.00 13.61
C GLU A 57 10.55 -4.06 14.78
N VAL A 58 11.55 -3.27 15.20
CA VAL A 58 11.38 -2.26 16.26
C VAL A 58 12.04 -0.94 15.85
N VAL A 59 11.64 0.14 16.52
CA VAL A 59 12.20 1.49 16.34
C VAL A 59 12.51 2.11 17.71
N GLY A 60 13.71 2.64 17.84
CA GLY A 60 14.11 3.43 19.02
C GLY A 60 13.67 4.87 18.87
N GLU A 61 12.91 5.39 19.84
CA GLU A 61 12.54 6.80 19.91
C GLU A 61 13.33 7.47 21.06
N ALA A 62 14.11 8.48 20.72
CA ALA A 62 14.95 9.18 21.70
C ALA A 62 14.12 9.72 22.89
N GLY A 63 14.50 9.35 24.11
CA GLY A 63 13.80 9.76 25.34
C GLY A 63 12.48 9.04 25.63
N ARG A 64 11.92 8.29 24.68
CA ARG A 64 10.62 7.58 24.83
C ARG A 64 10.75 6.08 24.99
N GLY A 65 11.76 5.47 24.39
CA GLY A 65 12.03 4.03 24.46
C GLY A 65 12.04 3.35 23.12
N THR A 66 12.03 2.01 23.12
CA THR A 66 11.95 1.19 21.92
C THR A 66 10.53 0.64 21.78
N PHE A 67 9.99 0.74 20.57
CA PHE A 67 8.63 0.33 20.26
C PHE A 67 8.64 -0.71 19.15
N VAL A 68 7.69 -1.65 19.19
CA VAL A 68 7.41 -2.54 18.07
C VAL A 68 6.96 -1.69 16.90
N ARG A 69 7.65 -1.83 15.78
CA ARG A 69 7.35 -1.04 14.59
C ARG A 69 6.00 -1.47 14.02
N ASP A 70 5.18 -0.47 13.72
CA ASP A 70 4.06 -0.69 12.82
C ASP A 70 4.66 -0.82 11.42
N LEU A 71 4.71 -2.04 10.91
CA LEU A 71 5.20 -2.30 9.56
C LEU A 71 4.20 -1.81 8.49
N GLY A 72 3.08 -1.21 8.93
CA GLY A 72 2.02 -0.73 8.05
C GLY A 72 1.37 -1.84 7.22
N LEU A 73 1.81 -3.07 7.42
CA LEU A 73 1.19 -4.25 6.84
C LEU A 73 0.36 -4.88 7.95
N PRO A 74 -0.96 -5.00 7.80
CA PRO A 74 -1.75 -5.80 8.72
C PRO A 74 -1.14 -7.21 8.81
N PRO A 75 -1.28 -7.92 9.97
CA PRO A 75 -0.77 -9.28 10.16
C PRO A 75 -1.22 -10.25 9.07
N THR A 76 -2.26 -9.90 8.38
CA THR A 76 -2.74 -10.49 7.15
C THR A 76 -2.69 -9.42 6.06
N LEU A 77 -1.89 -9.65 5.04
CA LEU A 77 -1.95 -8.91 3.78
C LEU A 77 -3.34 -9.11 3.16
N GLY A 78 -4.31 -8.38 3.66
CA GLY A 78 -5.68 -8.49 3.19
C GLY A 78 -6.58 -7.63 4.06
N VAL A 79 -7.47 -6.94 3.42
CA VAL A 79 -8.49 -6.16 4.09
C VAL A 79 -9.52 -7.16 4.60
N HIS A 80 -9.53 -7.44 5.91
CA HIS A 80 -10.54 -8.29 6.51
C HIS A 80 -11.79 -7.47 6.80
N GLN A 81 -12.87 -7.84 6.14
CA GLN A 81 -14.20 -7.41 6.50
C GLN A 81 -14.63 -8.23 7.73
N THR A 82 -14.92 -7.57 8.82
CA THR A 82 -15.43 -8.24 10.03
C THR A 82 -16.94 -8.10 10.02
N ASP A 83 -17.65 -9.17 9.65
CA ASP A 83 -19.10 -9.27 9.79
C ASP A 83 -19.47 -9.52 11.26
N ALA A 84 -19.27 -8.53 12.11
CA ALA A 84 -19.74 -8.58 13.50
C ALA A 84 -21.13 -7.93 13.56
N GLU A 85 -22.10 -8.67 14.08
CA GLU A 85 -23.48 -8.21 14.24
C GLU A 85 -23.50 -6.92 15.09
N GLY A 86 -24.05 -5.83 14.55
CA GLY A 86 -24.12 -4.52 15.20
C GLY A 86 -22.89 -3.61 15.03
N LEU A 87 -21.87 -4.03 14.29
CA LEU A 87 -20.73 -3.20 13.95
C LEU A 87 -21.01 -2.36 12.68
N ILE A 88 -20.83 -1.04 12.78
CA ILE A 88 -20.79 -0.17 11.61
C ILE A 88 -19.33 -0.07 11.17
N ASP A 89 -18.96 -0.82 10.12
CA ASP A 89 -17.61 -0.81 9.58
C ASP A 89 -17.42 0.41 8.66
N LEU A 90 -16.60 1.37 9.10
CA LEU A 90 -16.22 2.56 8.33
C LEU A 90 -14.83 2.44 7.66
N VAL A 91 -14.22 1.27 7.73
CA VAL A 91 -12.86 1.03 7.17
C VAL A 91 -12.92 0.87 5.65
N PHE A 92 -14.04 0.34 5.15
CA PHE A 92 -14.21 0.04 3.73
C PHE A 92 -15.13 1.04 3.04
N ASN A 93 -14.66 1.55 1.90
CA ASN A 93 -15.52 2.26 0.97
C ASN A 93 -16.37 1.23 0.22
N MET A 94 -17.52 0.89 0.77
CA MET A 94 -18.48 0.01 0.11
C MET A 94 -19.34 0.84 -0.86
N PRO A 95 -19.50 0.42 -2.12
CA PRO A 95 -20.52 1.01 -2.97
C PRO A 95 -21.90 0.78 -2.33
N GLY A 96 -22.74 1.79 -2.37
CA GLY A 96 -24.14 1.63 -1.94
C GLY A 96 -24.86 0.57 -2.78
N ASP A 97 -25.94 0.01 -2.25
CA ASP A 97 -26.77 -0.96 -2.98
C ASP A 97 -27.55 -0.22 -4.11
N ALA A 98 -26.85 0.00 -5.23
CA ALA A 98 -27.37 0.69 -6.42
C ALA A 98 -27.91 -0.28 -7.49
N GLY A 99 -28.23 -1.52 -7.12
CA GLY A 99 -28.67 -2.53 -8.07
C GLY A 99 -27.53 -3.24 -8.82
N ASP A 100 -26.29 -3.09 -8.35
CA ASP A 100 -25.09 -3.65 -8.97
C ASP A 100 -25.16 -5.18 -9.13
N ALA A 101 -25.83 -5.86 -8.18
CA ALA A 101 -26.04 -7.30 -8.24
C ALA A 101 -26.85 -7.74 -9.46
N GLU A 102 -27.87 -6.95 -9.87
CA GLU A 102 -28.66 -7.25 -11.07
C GLU A 102 -27.88 -6.99 -12.35
N ILE A 103 -27.10 -5.93 -12.38
CA ILE A 103 -26.20 -5.61 -13.51
C ILE A 103 -25.17 -6.74 -13.67
N LEU A 104 -24.54 -7.19 -12.58
CA LEU A 104 -23.60 -8.31 -12.58
C LEU A 104 -24.27 -9.59 -13.05
N ARG A 105 -25.48 -9.91 -12.53
CA ARG A 105 -26.23 -11.10 -12.94
C ARG A 105 -26.58 -11.08 -14.43
N ALA A 106 -27.00 -9.94 -14.96
CA ALA A 106 -27.27 -9.76 -16.38
C ALA A 106 -26.01 -9.95 -17.22
N GLY A 107 -24.88 -9.39 -16.78
CA GLY A 107 -23.58 -9.57 -17.41
C GLY A 107 -23.14 -11.05 -17.46
N LEU A 108 -23.25 -11.76 -16.34
CA LEU A 108 -22.91 -13.18 -16.26
C LEU A 108 -23.81 -14.05 -17.16
N ARG A 109 -25.10 -13.78 -17.24
CA ARG A 109 -26.02 -14.47 -18.15
C ARG A 109 -25.63 -14.23 -19.60
N ARG A 110 -25.31 -13.02 -19.99
CA ARG A 110 -24.85 -12.69 -21.35
C ARG A 110 -23.56 -13.42 -21.67
N LEU A 111 -22.60 -13.41 -20.75
CA LEU A 111 -21.32 -14.08 -20.91
C LEU A 111 -21.50 -15.61 -21.09
N SER A 112 -22.33 -16.25 -20.26
CA SER A 112 -22.62 -17.68 -20.37
C SER A 112 -23.32 -18.08 -21.66
N SER A 113 -24.06 -17.14 -22.29
CA SER A 113 -24.76 -17.37 -23.55
C SER A 113 -23.96 -17.00 -24.80
N ALA A 114 -22.88 -16.23 -24.64
CA ALA A 114 -22.13 -15.65 -25.76
C ALA A 114 -21.08 -16.56 -26.42
N GLY A 115 -20.96 -17.82 -25.96
CA GLY A 115 -20.43 -18.92 -26.81
C GLY A 115 -18.96 -19.08 -26.73
N ASP A 116 -17.95 -18.57 -26.45
CA ASP A 116 -16.58 -19.10 -26.42
C ASP A 116 -16.03 -19.26 -24.98
N LEU A 117 -16.78 -20.03 -24.18
CA LEU A 117 -16.36 -20.34 -22.80
C LEU A 117 -15.05 -21.16 -22.78
N GLU A 118 -14.79 -21.96 -23.78
CA GLU A 118 -13.53 -22.72 -23.88
C GLU A 118 -12.32 -21.80 -24.03
N ALA A 119 -12.46 -20.68 -24.73
CA ALA A 119 -11.37 -19.70 -24.83
C ALA A 119 -11.04 -19.05 -23.48
N MET A 120 -12.01 -18.95 -22.56
CA MET A 120 -11.78 -18.43 -21.23
C MET A 120 -10.97 -19.40 -20.34
N LEU A 121 -11.01 -20.69 -20.63
CA LEU A 121 -10.24 -21.72 -19.91
C LEU A 121 -8.78 -21.81 -20.36
N ARG A 122 -8.41 -21.15 -21.46
CA ARG A 122 -7.04 -21.13 -21.98
C ARG A 122 -6.23 -20.04 -21.29
N TYR A 123 -4.90 -20.18 -21.31
CA TYR A 123 -4.01 -19.11 -20.87
C TYR A 123 -4.30 -17.83 -21.65
N GLN A 124 -4.42 -16.73 -20.92
CA GLN A 124 -4.70 -15.42 -21.47
C GLN A 124 -3.40 -14.60 -21.60
N PRO A 125 -3.30 -13.69 -22.58
CA PRO A 125 -2.21 -12.71 -22.61
C PRO A 125 -2.16 -11.91 -21.31
N HIS A 126 -0.97 -11.70 -20.74
CA HIS A 126 -0.80 -10.99 -19.45
C HIS A 126 -1.43 -9.59 -19.44
N GLY A 127 -1.48 -8.91 -20.58
CA GLY A 127 -2.08 -7.58 -20.70
C GLY A 127 -3.57 -7.56 -21.07
N GLY A 128 -4.22 -8.74 -21.16
CA GLY A 128 -5.58 -8.88 -21.69
C GLY A 128 -5.63 -9.07 -23.21
N ARG A 129 -6.75 -9.58 -23.71
CA ARG A 129 -6.95 -9.83 -25.17
C ARG A 129 -7.10 -8.49 -25.90
N THR A 130 -6.62 -8.42 -27.13
CA THR A 130 -6.67 -7.20 -27.93
C THR A 130 -8.08 -6.64 -28.11
N HIS A 131 -9.08 -7.51 -28.33
CA HIS A 131 -10.47 -7.04 -28.50
C HIS A 131 -11.06 -6.51 -27.19
N GLU A 132 -10.72 -7.10 -26.02
CA GLU A 132 -11.15 -6.61 -24.71
C GLU A 132 -10.53 -5.25 -24.41
N ARG A 133 -9.23 -5.10 -24.67
CA ARG A 133 -8.52 -3.81 -24.54
C ARG A 133 -9.13 -2.73 -25.43
N ARG A 134 -9.57 -3.10 -26.66
CA ARG A 134 -10.25 -2.15 -27.56
C ARG A 134 -11.59 -1.68 -26.97
N ILE A 135 -12.41 -2.61 -26.48
CA ILE A 135 -13.69 -2.27 -25.83
C ILE A 135 -13.47 -1.32 -24.65
N ILE A 136 -12.46 -1.57 -23.83
CA ILE A 136 -12.11 -0.70 -22.70
C ILE A 136 -11.61 0.65 -23.21
N ALA A 137 -10.71 0.69 -24.20
CA ALA A 137 -10.23 1.93 -24.82
C ALA A 137 -11.39 2.81 -25.30
N ASP A 138 -12.32 2.21 -26.03
CA ASP A 138 -13.52 2.91 -26.55
C ASP A 138 -14.38 3.46 -25.39
N SER A 139 -14.54 2.70 -24.31
CA SER A 139 -15.31 3.13 -23.13
C SER A 139 -14.63 4.27 -22.34
N LEU A 140 -13.31 4.38 -22.39
CA LEU A 140 -12.54 5.42 -21.73
C LEU A 140 -12.40 6.70 -22.55
N THR A 141 -12.75 6.66 -23.85
CA THR A 141 -12.61 7.81 -24.76
C THR A 141 -13.27 9.10 -24.24
N PRO A 142 -14.47 9.08 -23.61
CA PRO A 142 -15.09 10.30 -23.09
C PRO A 142 -14.29 10.97 -21.96
N VAL A 143 -13.44 10.22 -21.26
CA VAL A 143 -12.68 10.71 -20.08
C VAL A 143 -11.22 10.98 -20.43
N LEU A 144 -10.60 10.09 -21.19
CA LEU A 144 -9.16 10.13 -21.47
C LEU A 144 -8.82 10.53 -22.91
N GLY A 145 -9.82 10.76 -23.78
CA GLY A 145 -9.59 10.87 -25.20
C GLY A 145 -9.25 9.52 -25.84
N SER A 146 -8.76 9.53 -27.07
CA SER A 146 -8.42 8.31 -27.80
C SER A 146 -7.15 7.67 -27.20
N VAL A 147 -7.30 6.48 -26.66
CA VAL A 147 -6.20 5.69 -26.11
C VAL A 147 -5.99 4.44 -27.00
N PRO A 148 -4.81 4.25 -27.59
CA PRO A 148 -4.51 3.04 -28.36
C PRO A 148 -4.65 1.79 -27.47
N PRO A 149 -5.31 0.71 -27.93
CA PRO A 149 -5.48 -0.52 -27.14
C PRO A 149 -4.16 -1.17 -26.69
N GLU A 150 -3.09 -0.98 -27.43
CA GLU A 150 -1.74 -1.44 -27.11
C GLU A 150 -1.14 -0.75 -25.88
N ASN A 151 -1.64 0.45 -25.55
CA ASN A 151 -1.23 1.21 -24.35
C ASN A 151 -2.07 0.87 -23.10
N LEU A 152 -2.98 -0.11 -23.22
CA LEU A 152 -3.81 -0.59 -22.12
C LEU A 152 -3.35 -1.94 -21.62
N LEU A 153 -3.32 -2.06 -20.30
CA LEU A 153 -3.16 -3.34 -19.58
C LEU A 153 -4.39 -3.60 -18.75
N ILE A 154 -4.98 -4.78 -18.86
CA ILE A 154 -6.08 -5.21 -18.01
C ILE A 154 -5.50 -5.91 -16.80
N THR A 155 -5.84 -5.44 -15.61
CA THR A 155 -5.35 -5.98 -14.34
C THR A 155 -6.51 -6.50 -13.48
N SER A 156 -6.20 -7.37 -12.52
CA SER A 156 -7.18 -7.90 -11.56
C SER A 156 -7.46 -6.91 -10.44
N GLY A 157 -7.92 -5.71 -10.80
CA GLY A 157 -8.25 -4.62 -9.88
C GLY A 157 -7.10 -3.65 -9.60
N GLY A 158 -7.41 -2.55 -8.90
CA GLY A 158 -6.49 -1.43 -8.67
C GLY A 158 -5.21 -1.82 -7.93
N GLN A 159 -5.28 -2.73 -6.96
CA GLN A 159 -4.10 -3.22 -6.24
C GLN A 159 -3.12 -3.95 -7.16
N HIS A 160 -3.63 -4.78 -8.07
CA HIS A 160 -2.78 -5.44 -9.06
C HIS A 160 -2.15 -4.42 -10.01
N GLY A 161 -2.92 -3.40 -10.45
CA GLY A 161 -2.39 -2.30 -11.27
C GLY A 161 -1.27 -1.54 -10.55
N LEU A 162 -1.48 -1.14 -9.30
CA LEU A 162 -0.48 -0.45 -8.49
C LEU A 162 0.78 -1.31 -8.27
N ALA A 163 0.61 -2.59 -7.97
CA ALA A 163 1.73 -3.52 -7.82
C ALA A 163 2.52 -3.66 -9.14
N THR A 164 1.82 -3.84 -10.27
CA THR A 164 2.44 -3.94 -11.59
C THR A 164 3.29 -2.70 -11.91
N ILE A 165 2.76 -1.50 -11.65
CA ILE A 165 3.49 -0.24 -11.82
C ILE A 165 4.69 -0.18 -10.87
N ALA A 166 4.49 -0.46 -9.59
CA ALA A 166 5.53 -0.36 -8.59
C ALA A 166 6.70 -1.31 -8.88
N PHE A 167 6.41 -2.58 -9.19
CA PHE A 167 7.45 -3.57 -9.49
C PHE A 167 8.08 -3.40 -10.87
N GLY A 168 7.35 -2.83 -11.83
CA GLY A 168 7.84 -2.62 -13.19
C GLY A 168 8.69 -1.37 -13.38
N LEU A 169 8.43 -0.30 -12.62
CA LEU A 169 9.04 1.02 -12.86
C LEU A 169 9.98 1.49 -11.76
N PHE A 170 9.88 0.95 -10.55
CA PHE A 170 10.64 1.46 -9.40
C PHE A 170 11.55 0.39 -8.78
N GLN A 171 12.59 0.86 -8.12
CA GLN A 171 13.54 0.05 -7.38
C GLN A 171 13.40 0.31 -5.88
N ARG A 172 13.86 -0.65 -5.08
CA ARG A 172 13.91 -0.49 -3.62
C ARG A 172 14.68 0.79 -3.25
N GLY A 173 14.09 1.61 -2.38
CA GLY A 173 14.65 2.90 -1.96
C GLY A 173 14.27 4.08 -2.87
N ASP A 174 13.55 3.85 -3.97
CA ASP A 174 13.01 4.95 -4.75
C ASP A 174 11.99 5.76 -3.94
N ALA A 175 12.14 7.08 -3.97
CA ALA A 175 11.27 8.00 -3.25
C ALA A 175 10.05 8.38 -4.11
N ILE A 176 8.85 8.17 -3.55
CA ILE A 176 7.57 8.48 -4.19
C ILE A 176 6.83 9.49 -3.32
N ALA A 177 6.47 10.65 -3.87
CA ALA A 177 5.64 11.63 -3.19
C ALA A 177 4.20 11.13 -3.12
N ALA A 178 3.54 11.35 -1.98
CA ALA A 178 2.12 11.03 -1.79
C ALA A 178 1.50 12.02 -0.81
N ASP A 179 0.17 12.13 -0.82
CA ASP A 179 -0.56 12.89 0.18
C ASP A 179 -0.24 12.39 1.60
N THR A 180 -0.23 13.28 2.59
CA THR A 180 0.06 12.95 4.00
C THR A 180 -0.86 11.84 4.52
N LEU A 181 -2.14 11.90 4.16
CA LEU A 181 -3.09 10.79 4.29
C LEU A 181 -3.31 10.22 2.90
N THR A 182 -3.12 8.94 2.72
CA THR A 182 -3.23 8.32 1.40
C THR A 182 -3.78 6.90 1.49
N TYR A 183 -4.13 6.32 0.35
CA TYR A 183 -4.73 5.01 0.24
C TYR A 183 -3.87 3.91 0.89
N PRO A 184 -4.41 3.17 1.87
CA PRO A 184 -3.64 2.13 2.58
C PRO A 184 -3.08 1.05 1.66
N GLY A 185 -3.81 0.73 0.59
CA GLY A 185 -3.37 -0.25 -0.40
C GLY A 185 -2.10 0.16 -1.14
N PHE A 186 -1.94 1.44 -1.48
CA PHE A 186 -0.68 1.92 -2.06
C PHE A 186 0.47 1.88 -1.05
N LYS A 187 0.21 2.22 0.23
CA LYS A 187 1.20 2.07 1.30
C LYS A 187 1.70 0.62 1.42
N SER A 188 0.79 -0.35 1.31
CA SER A 188 1.14 -1.78 1.35
C SER A 188 2.04 -2.17 0.16
N VAL A 189 1.69 -1.74 -1.04
CA VAL A 189 2.51 -1.99 -2.24
C VAL A 189 3.89 -1.35 -2.11
N ALA A 190 3.94 -0.09 -1.66
CA ALA A 190 5.19 0.62 -1.46
C ALA A 190 6.09 -0.07 -0.42
N ALA A 191 5.50 -0.52 0.70
CA ALA A 191 6.23 -1.26 1.73
C ALA A 191 6.78 -2.60 1.22
N LEU A 192 6.00 -3.35 0.44
CA LEU A 192 6.42 -4.62 -0.17
C LEU A 192 7.59 -4.42 -1.13
N GLN A 193 7.55 -3.39 -1.95
CA GLN A 193 8.62 -3.05 -2.89
C GLN A 193 9.82 -2.38 -2.19
N GLY A 194 9.62 -1.87 -0.95
CA GLY A 194 10.63 -1.13 -0.21
C GLY A 194 10.85 0.28 -0.77
N LEU A 195 9.77 0.92 -1.23
CA LEU A 195 9.77 2.32 -1.67
C LEU A 195 9.70 3.26 -0.46
N ASP A 196 10.31 4.43 -0.59
CA ASP A 196 10.23 5.49 0.40
C ASP A 196 9.05 6.42 0.07
N LEU A 197 7.97 6.35 0.85
CA LEU A 197 6.86 7.29 0.71
C LEU A 197 7.19 8.61 1.38
N ILE A 198 7.17 9.67 0.60
CA ILE A 198 7.46 11.04 1.04
C ILE A 198 6.14 11.77 1.19
N PRO A 199 5.71 12.09 2.41
CA PRO A 199 4.49 12.84 2.63
C PRO A 199 4.65 14.28 2.13
N VAL A 200 3.69 14.73 1.34
CA VAL A 200 3.59 16.11 0.87
C VAL A 200 2.40 16.76 1.54
N GLU A 201 2.63 17.90 2.17
CA GLU A 201 1.60 18.67 2.85
C GLU A 201 0.55 19.19 1.85
N GLY A 202 -0.66 19.38 2.35
CA GLY A 202 -1.78 19.92 1.60
C GLY A 202 -2.97 20.19 2.52
N SER A 203 -4.08 20.63 1.97
CA SER A 203 -5.32 20.85 2.71
C SER A 203 -6.42 19.92 2.21
N ASP A 204 -7.22 19.40 3.13
CA ASP A 204 -8.38 18.54 2.85
C ASP A 204 -8.08 17.34 1.93
N GLY A 205 -6.86 16.78 2.05
CA GLY A 205 -6.40 15.66 1.22
C GLY A 205 -5.99 16.05 -0.21
N VAL A 206 -5.88 17.34 -0.47
CA VAL A 206 -5.37 17.84 -1.76
C VAL A 206 -3.94 18.31 -1.58
N MET A 207 -3.00 17.66 -2.26
CA MET A 207 -1.58 18.00 -2.25
C MET A 207 -1.32 19.45 -2.66
N ASP A 208 -0.55 20.20 -1.86
CA ASP A 208 -0.09 21.53 -2.24
C ASP A 208 1.03 21.44 -3.27
N PRO A 209 0.84 22.01 -4.51
CA PRO A 209 1.88 22.00 -5.53
C PRO A 209 3.17 22.69 -5.12
N ASP A 210 3.11 23.72 -4.25
CA ASP A 210 4.31 24.39 -3.76
C ASP A 210 5.07 23.54 -2.74
N ALA A 211 4.35 22.76 -1.93
CA ALA A 211 4.97 21.76 -1.06
C ALA A 211 5.62 20.64 -1.88
N LEU A 212 4.98 20.18 -2.95
CA LEU A 212 5.56 19.21 -3.87
C LEU A 212 6.84 19.75 -4.52
N ASP A 213 6.84 20.98 -5.03
CA ASP A 213 8.03 21.62 -5.61
C ASP A 213 9.19 21.69 -4.61
N ARG A 214 8.90 22.06 -3.35
CA ARG A 214 9.91 22.03 -2.28
C ARG A 214 10.51 20.65 -2.08
N GLN A 215 9.68 19.58 -2.09
CA GLN A 215 10.17 18.21 -1.97
C GLN A 215 11.00 17.77 -3.18
N CYS A 216 10.60 18.15 -4.41
CA CYS A 216 11.36 17.89 -5.64
C CYS A 216 12.76 18.52 -5.60
N ARG A 217 12.87 19.74 -5.04
CA ARG A 217 14.17 20.43 -4.87
C ARG A 217 15.03 19.84 -3.76
N ALA A 218 14.41 19.32 -2.71
CA ALA A 218 15.11 18.78 -1.54
C ALA A 218 15.67 17.37 -1.79
N ARG A 219 15.04 16.60 -2.69
CA ARG A 219 15.39 15.20 -2.95
C ARG A 219 14.96 14.74 -4.35
N ARG A 220 15.58 13.67 -4.82
CA ARG A 220 15.19 13.06 -6.09
C ARG A 220 13.92 12.22 -5.88
N LEU A 221 12.76 12.76 -6.25
CA LEU A 221 11.53 12.00 -6.37
C LEU A 221 11.50 11.24 -7.71
N ARG A 222 10.97 10.01 -7.68
CA ARG A 222 10.81 9.18 -8.89
C ARG A 222 9.42 9.29 -9.47
N ALA A 223 8.42 9.53 -8.60
CA ALA A 223 7.03 9.68 -9.02
C ALA A 223 6.23 10.44 -7.95
N VAL A 224 5.02 10.81 -8.33
CA VAL A 224 3.98 11.33 -7.45
C VAL A 224 2.79 10.40 -7.53
N TYR A 225 2.30 9.93 -6.38
CA TYR A 225 1.05 9.17 -6.27
C TYR A 225 -0.08 10.09 -5.80
N LEU A 226 -1.16 10.13 -6.57
CA LEU A 226 -2.31 11.01 -6.33
C LEU A 226 -3.63 10.26 -6.51
N MET A 227 -4.65 10.71 -5.77
CA MET A 227 -6.06 10.37 -5.98
C MET A 227 -6.86 11.66 -6.22
N PRO A 228 -6.79 12.24 -7.42
CA PRO A 228 -7.29 13.59 -7.68
C PRO A 228 -8.82 13.68 -7.74
N THR A 229 -9.48 12.53 -7.87
CA THR A 229 -10.96 12.45 -7.91
C THR A 229 -11.41 11.50 -6.82
N VAL A 230 -12.18 12.01 -5.85
CA VAL A 230 -12.64 11.27 -4.66
C VAL A 230 -11.46 10.64 -3.89
N HIS A 231 -10.72 11.51 -3.21
CA HIS A 231 -9.55 11.13 -2.42
C HIS A 231 -9.90 10.09 -1.33
N ASN A 232 -9.10 9.05 -1.19
CA ASN A 232 -9.23 8.08 -0.11
C ASN A 232 -8.14 8.34 0.95
N PRO A 233 -8.48 8.71 2.23
CA PRO A 233 -9.80 8.52 2.85
C PRO A 233 -10.72 9.77 2.87
N LEU A 234 -10.30 10.94 2.39
CA LEU A 234 -10.95 12.22 2.71
C LEU A 234 -12.11 12.62 1.80
N GLY A 235 -12.32 11.93 0.67
CA GLY A 235 -13.41 12.22 -0.27
C GLY A 235 -13.24 13.51 -1.09
N SER A 236 -12.13 14.23 -0.93
CA SER A 236 -11.85 15.50 -1.60
C SER A 236 -11.66 15.31 -3.11
N VAL A 237 -11.88 16.39 -3.85
CA VAL A 237 -11.63 16.45 -5.30
C VAL A 237 -10.65 17.59 -5.57
N MET A 238 -9.54 17.27 -6.24
CA MET A 238 -8.56 18.25 -6.67
C MET A 238 -9.12 19.04 -7.85
N ASP A 239 -9.12 20.37 -7.77
CA ASP A 239 -9.53 21.22 -8.85
C ASP A 239 -8.55 21.20 -10.04
N GLU A 240 -9.02 21.66 -11.19
CA GLU A 240 -8.25 21.62 -12.43
C GLU A 240 -6.98 22.47 -12.35
N ALA A 241 -7.04 23.64 -11.73
CA ALA A 241 -5.87 24.53 -11.60
C ALA A 241 -4.78 23.87 -10.78
N THR A 242 -5.13 23.21 -9.68
CA THR A 242 -4.20 22.45 -8.83
C THR A 242 -3.64 21.23 -9.57
N ARG A 243 -4.47 20.48 -10.33
CA ARG A 243 -4.00 19.37 -11.17
C ARG A 243 -2.92 19.81 -12.16
N GLN A 244 -3.17 20.91 -12.89
CA GLN A 244 -2.22 21.45 -13.86
C GLN A 244 -0.91 21.90 -13.18
N ARG A 245 -0.98 22.51 -12.00
CA ARG A 245 0.21 22.89 -11.24
C ARG A 245 1.02 21.68 -10.80
N VAL A 246 0.37 20.63 -10.29
CA VAL A 246 1.06 19.38 -9.92
C VAL A 246 1.75 18.75 -11.12
N VAL A 247 1.05 18.67 -12.28
CA VAL A 247 1.64 18.13 -13.52
C VAL A 247 2.86 18.95 -13.94
N LYS A 248 2.78 20.28 -13.86
CA LYS A 248 3.90 21.17 -14.19
C LYS A 248 5.12 20.96 -13.27
N VAL A 249 4.90 20.68 -11.99
CA VAL A 249 6.00 20.38 -11.06
C VAL A 249 6.61 19.00 -11.33
N ALA A 250 5.81 18.05 -11.79
CA ALA A 250 6.26 16.68 -12.05
C ALA A 250 7.00 16.50 -13.40
N GLN A 251 6.96 17.49 -14.29
CA GLN A 251 7.70 17.53 -15.57
C GLN A 251 9.11 18.06 -15.40
#